data_b8fd21772667a59007392e22adbd9dae
#
_entry.id   b8fd21772667a59007392e22adbd9dae
#
_cell.length_a   1.000
_cell.length_b   1.000
_cell.length_c   1.000
_cell.angle_alpha   90.00
_cell.angle_beta   90.00
_cell.angle_gamma   90.00
#
_symmetry.space_group_name_H-M   'P 1'
#
loop_
_entity.id
_entity.type
_entity.pdbx_description
1 polymer ?
#
loop_
_entity_poly.entity_id
_entity_poly.type
_entity_poly.pdbx_seq_one_letter_code
_entity_poly.pdbx_strand_id
1 'polypeptide(L)'
;MTVATVVITGGSRGIGKAAVELFAARGDRVYFLYEKEHEKAAAVAEATGATAICCDVADREAVFKAFAQIPDVDILICNAGICRTGLLSGLPEEDWDRLFAVNVKGVYNCVNAAMPAFLR
;
A
#
# COMPACT_ATOMS: atom_id res chain seq x y z
N MET A 1 -3.56 26.11 0.97
CA MET A 1 -3.15 24.74 1.35
C MET A 1 -2.49 24.06 0.18
N THR A 2 -1.37 23.41 0.42
CA THR A 2 -0.69 22.60 -0.59
C THR A 2 -1.34 21.23 -0.70
N VAL A 3 -1.43 20.72 -1.92
CA VAL A 3 -1.89 19.37 -2.19
C VAL A 3 -0.70 18.42 -2.00
N ALA A 4 -0.88 17.39 -1.18
CA ALA A 4 0.12 16.36 -0.99
C ALA A 4 -0.15 15.17 -1.91
N THR A 5 0.91 14.49 -2.31
CA THR A 5 0.81 13.19 -2.97
C THR A 5 0.97 12.10 -1.91
N VAL A 6 -0.07 11.33 -1.71
CA VAL A 6 -0.17 10.33 -0.65
C VAL A 6 -0.23 8.94 -1.26
N VAL A 7 0.59 8.02 -0.76
CA VAL A 7 0.55 6.62 -1.15
C VAL A 7 0.18 5.78 0.05
N ILE A 8 -0.82 4.93 -0.11
CA ILE A 8 -1.32 4.05 0.96
C ILE A 8 -1.27 2.62 0.46
N THR A 9 -0.59 1.74 1.18
CA THR A 9 -0.61 0.32 0.85
C THR A 9 -1.78 -0.35 1.57
N GLY A 10 -2.44 -1.28 0.89
CA GLY A 10 -3.61 -1.95 1.44
C GLY A 10 -4.84 -1.06 1.51
N GLY A 11 -5.08 -0.24 0.48
CA GLY A 11 -6.15 0.76 0.48
C GLY A 11 -7.54 0.27 0.08
N SER A 12 -7.70 -1.00 -0.27
CA SER A 12 -8.97 -1.50 -0.80
C SER A 12 -10.03 -1.78 0.29
N ARG A 13 -9.63 -1.86 1.54
CA ARG A 13 -10.54 -2.17 2.66
C ARG A 13 -9.95 -1.71 4.00
N GLY A 14 -10.79 -1.75 5.03
CA GLY A 14 -10.38 -1.53 6.42
C GLY A 14 -9.75 -0.16 6.67
N ILE A 15 -8.69 -0.15 7.48
CA ILE A 15 -7.97 1.07 7.87
C ILE A 15 -7.39 1.78 6.66
N GLY A 16 -6.83 1.02 5.71
CA GLY A 16 -6.26 1.59 4.48
C GLY A 16 -7.31 2.32 3.66
N LYS A 17 -8.50 1.73 3.50
CA LYS A 17 -9.61 2.37 2.80
C LYS A 17 -10.03 3.67 3.51
N ALA A 18 -10.15 3.64 4.83
CA ALA A 18 -10.49 4.83 5.61
C ALA A 18 -9.45 5.95 5.41
N ALA A 19 -8.17 5.58 5.35
CA ALA A 19 -7.11 6.55 5.08
C ALA A 19 -7.23 7.13 3.67
N VAL A 20 -7.51 6.30 2.66
CA VAL A 20 -7.74 6.78 1.29
C VAL A 20 -8.88 7.80 1.27
N GLU A 21 -9.99 7.49 1.91
CA GLU A 21 -11.15 8.38 1.98
C GLU A 21 -10.81 9.70 2.65
N LEU A 22 -10.07 9.65 3.76
CA LEU A 22 -9.68 10.84 4.51
C LEU A 22 -8.81 11.79 3.68
N PHE A 23 -7.74 11.27 3.10
CA PHE A 23 -6.82 12.10 2.33
C PHE A 23 -7.46 12.61 1.02
N ALA A 24 -8.29 11.79 0.38
CA ALA A 24 -9.02 12.23 -0.81
C ALA A 24 -10.00 13.37 -0.47
N ALA A 25 -10.68 13.29 0.67
CA ALA A 25 -11.59 14.34 1.13
C ALA A 25 -10.87 15.65 1.41
N ARG A 26 -9.58 15.59 1.78
CA ARG A 26 -8.74 16.78 1.97
C ARG A 26 -8.33 17.44 0.65
N GLY A 27 -8.55 16.78 -0.46
CA GLY A 27 -8.13 17.27 -1.77
C GLY A 27 -6.72 16.83 -2.16
N ASP A 28 -6.12 15.90 -1.44
CA ASP A 28 -4.80 15.38 -1.77
C ASP A 28 -4.86 14.43 -2.96
N ARG A 29 -3.73 14.27 -3.66
CA ARG A 29 -3.60 13.27 -4.71
C ARG A 29 -3.27 11.94 -4.06
N VAL A 30 -4.22 11.00 -4.10
CA VAL A 30 -4.09 9.72 -3.41
C VAL A 30 -3.90 8.58 -4.39
N TYR A 31 -2.87 7.79 -4.13
CA TYR A 31 -2.62 6.52 -4.81
C TYR A 31 -2.67 5.43 -3.75
N PHE A 32 -3.24 4.29 -4.07
CA PHE A 32 -3.19 3.18 -3.13
C PHE A 32 -2.85 1.87 -3.84
N LEU A 33 -2.09 1.04 -3.14
CA LEU A 33 -1.70 -0.27 -3.64
C LEU A 33 -2.61 -1.33 -3.06
N TYR A 34 -2.97 -2.31 -3.87
CA TYR A 34 -3.75 -3.47 -3.44
C TYR A 34 -3.25 -4.71 -4.16
N GLU A 35 -3.47 -5.89 -3.61
CA GLU A 35 -2.96 -7.13 -4.21
C GLU A 35 -4.03 -7.88 -5.01
N LYS A 36 -5.15 -8.25 -4.37
CA LYS A 36 -6.12 -9.18 -4.95
C LYS A 36 -7.54 -8.66 -5.07
N GLU A 37 -7.88 -7.66 -4.29
CA GLU A 37 -9.25 -7.19 -4.14
C GLU A 37 -9.64 -6.21 -5.25
N HIS A 38 -9.61 -6.67 -6.50
CA HIS A 38 -9.82 -5.80 -7.67
C HIS A 38 -11.13 -5.03 -7.63
N GLU A 39 -12.24 -5.70 -7.30
CA GLU A 39 -13.55 -5.05 -7.26
C GLU A 39 -13.64 -4.02 -6.15
N LYS A 40 -13.13 -4.34 -4.96
CA LYS A 40 -13.11 -3.41 -3.84
C LYS A 40 -12.22 -2.20 -4.14
N ALA A 41 -11.06 -2.44 -4.75
CA ALA A 41 -10.16 -1.37 -5.14
C ALA A 41 -10.81 -0.44 -6.17
N ALA A 42 -11.46 -1.00 -7.18
CA ALA A 42 -12.17 -0.22 -8.18
C ALA A 42 -13.28 0.63 -7.56
N ALA A 43 -14.03 0.08 -6.61
CA ALA A 43 -15.09 0.81 -5.90
C ALA A 43 -14.53 1.98 -5.09
N VAL A 44 -13.42 1.77 -4.39
CA VAL A 44 -12.75 2.84 -3.63
C VAL A 44 -12.25 3.94 -4.56
N ALA A 45 -11.59 3.56 -5.64
CA ALA A 45 -11.07 4.50 -6.63
C ALA A 45 -12.19 5.35 -7.22
N GLU A 46 -13.31 4.73 -7.61
CA GLU A 46 -14.45 5.44 -8.17
C GLU A 46 -15.08 6.41 -7.16
N ALA A 47 -15.25 5.96 -5.92
CA ALA A 47 -15.89 6.76 -4.87
C ALA A 47 -15.05 7.95 -4.41
N THR A 48 -13.73 7.85 -4.48
CA THR A 48 -12.81 8.83 -3.90
C THR A 48 -12.03 9.65 -4.91
N GLY A 49 -11.93 9.18 -6.14
CA GLY A 49 -11.02 9.76 -7.14
C GLY A 49 -9.57 9.33 -6.99
N ALA A 50 -9.26 8.48 -6.01
CA ALA A 50 -7.92 7.94 -5.83
C ALA A 50 -7.55 6.97 -6.96
N THR A 51 -6.26 6.82 -7.20
CA THR A 51 -5.75 5.89 -8.21
C THR A 51 -5.34 4.58 -7.54
N ALA A 52 -5.93 3.48 -7.98
CA ALA A 52 -5.62 2.14 -7.49
C ALA A 52 -4.54 1.51 -8.37
N ILE A 53 -3.53 0.92 -7.75
CA ILE A 53 -2.47 0.22 -8.46
C ILE A 53 -2.34 -1.19 -7.87
N CYS A 54 -2.47 -2.20 -8.71
CA CYS A 54 -2.30 -3.59 -8.29
C CYS A 54 -0.82 -3.87 -8.07
N CYS A 55 -0.45 -4.23 -6.85
CA CYS A 55 0.93 -4.45 -6.49
C CYS A 55 1.03 -5.28 -5.21
N ASP A 56 1.74 -6.39 -5.28
CA ASP A 56 2.12 -7.16 -4.09
C ASP A 56 3.35 -6.50 -3.48
N VAL A 57 3.22 -5.95 -2.28
CA VAL A 57 4.33 -5.23 -1.62
C VAL A 57 5.51 -6.14 -1.28
N ALA A 58 5.31 -7.44 -1.23
CA ALA A 58 6.39 -8.41 -1.03
C ALA A 58 7.28 -8.56 -2.27
N ASP A 59 6.78 -8.15 -3.44
CA ASP A 59 7.51 -8.20 -4.71
C ASP A 59 8.19 -6.86 -4.95
N ARG A 60 9.50 -6.82 -4.71
CA ARG A 60 10.29 -5.58 -4.82
C ARG A 60 10.22 -4.95 -6.20
N GLU A 61 10.30 -5.76 -7.26
CA GLU A 61 10.23 -5.26 -8.63
C GLU A 61 8.87 -4.60 -8.91
N ALA A 62 7.79 -5.25 -8.48
CA ALA A 62 6.44 -4.72 -8.63
C ALA A 62 6.27 -3.40 -7.88
N VAL A 63 6.84 -3.30 -6.67
CA VAL A 63 6.80 -2.06 -5.88
C VAL A 63 7.50 -0.92 -6.62
N PHE A 64 8.70 -1.16 -7.14
CA PHE A 64 9.44 -0.11 -7.86
C PHE A 64 8.72 0.30 -9.14
N LYS A 65 8.08 -0.65 -9.84
CA LYS A 65 7.26 -0.32 -11.02
C LYS A 65 6.05 0.53 -10.64
N ALA A 66 5.39 0.20 -9.53
CA ALA A 66 4.24 0.96 -9.05
C ALA A 66 4.65 2.40 -8.70
N PHE A 67 5.73 2.57 -7.95
CA PHE A 67 6.19 3.90 -7.54
C PHE A 67 6.72 4.72 -8.71
N ALA A 68 7.18 4.08 -9.78
CA ALA A 68 7.59 4.79 -10.99
C ALA A 68 6.42 5.54 -11.64
N GLN A 69 5.19 5.14 -11.36
CA GLN A 69 3.98 5.80 -11.88
C GLN A 69 3.51 6.95 -10.97
N ILE A 70 4.11 7.11 -9.81
CA ILE A 70 3.65 8.05 -8.79
C ILE A 70 4.68 9.17 -8.65
N PRO A 71 4.37 10.40 -9.08
CA PRO A 71 5.32 11.50 -8.96
C PRO A 71 5.34 12.09 -7.55
N ASP A 72 6.51 12.43 -7.08
CA ASP A 72 6.72 13.31 -5.91
C ASP A 72 5.95 12.92 -4.65
N VAL A 73 6.12 11.67 -4.20
CA VAL A 73 5.49 11.18 -2.98
C VAL A 73 5.87 12.04 -1.78
N ASP A 74 4.86 12.58 -1.11
CA ASP A 74 5.04 13.37 0.11
C ASP A 74 4.78 12.55 1.37
N ILE A 75 3.80 11.67 1.32
CA ILE A 75 3.35 10.87 2.46
C ILE A 75 3.21 9.41 2.02
N LEU A 76 3.82 8.51 2.77
CA LEU A 76 3.69 7.08 2.56
C LEU A 76 3.11 6.44 3.81
N ILE A 77 1.99 5.73 3.66
CA ILE A 77 1.36 4.98 4.75
C ILE A 77 1.47 3.50 4.43
N CYS A 78 2.34 2.81 5.16
CA CYS A 78 2.55 1.38 5.02
C CYS A 78 1.53 0.63 5.88
N ASN A 79 0.36 0.34 5.30
CA ASN A 79 -0.75 -0.31 5.98
C ASN A 79 -0.94 -1.76 5.54
N ALA A 80 -0.45 -2.16 4.36
CA ALA A 80 -0.61 -3.52 3.88
C ALA A 80 -0.01 -4.52 4.87
N GLY A 81 -0.81 -5.49 5.25
CA GLY A 81 -0.37 -6.53 6.18
C GLY A 81 -1.29 -7.73 6.12
N ILE A 82 -0.78 -8.86 6.53
CA ILE A 82 -1.54 -10.10 6.65
C ILE A 82 -1.38 -10.66 8.05
N CYS A 83 -2.35 -11.48 8.46
CA CYS A 83 -2.36 -12.11 9.77
C CYS A 83 -2.70 -13.59 9.59
N ARG A 84 -2.03 -14.44 10.37
CA ARG A 84 -2.34 -15.86 10.48
C ARG A 84 -2.43 -16.18 11.97
N THR A 85 -3.58 -16.67 12.40
CA THR A 85 -3.83 -16.99 13.81
C THR A 85 -3.66 -18.49 14.02
N GLY A 86 -3.01 -18.87 15.11
CA GLY A 86 -2.81 -20.28 15.47
C GLY A 86 -1.62 -20.47 16.37
N LEU A 87 -1.33 -21.74 16.70
CA LEU A 87 -0.17 -22.10 17.47
C LEU A 87 1.09 -22.04 16.58
N LEU A 88 2.17 -21.54 17.14
CA LEU A 88 3.44 -21.45 16.41
C LEU A 88 3.88 -22.82 15.87
N SER A 89 3.70 -23.88 16.66
CA SER A 89 4.08 -25.22 16.27
C SER A 89 3.29 -25.77 15.09
N GLY A 90 2.11 -25.20 14.81
CA GLY A 90 1.26 -25.60 13.70
C GLY A 90 1.34 -24.67 12.50
N LEU A 91 2.18 -23.62 12.55
CA LEU A 91 2.31 -22.65 11.48
C LEU A 91 3.18 -23.20 10.36
N PRO A 92 2.67 -23.36 9.11
CA PRO A 92 3.50 -23.77 7.99
C PRO A 92 4.61 -22.74 7.73
N GLU A 93 5.78 -23.22 7.32
CA GLU A 93 6.92 -22.34 7.03
C GLU A 93 6.59 -21.32 5.95
N GLU A 94 5.83 -21.70 4.93
CA GLU A 94 5.41 -20.80 3.87
C GLU A 94 4.53 -19.66 4.38
N ASP A 95 3.72 -19.89 5.41
CA ASP A 95 2.92 -18.83 6.04
C ASP A 95 3.81 -17.89 6.86
N TRP A 96 4.80 -18.45 7.57
CA TRP A 96 5.81 -17.66 8.25
C TRP A 96 6.56 -16.76 7.28
N ASP A 97 7.05 -17.33 6.18
CA ASP A 97 7.77 -16.57 5.16
C ASP A 97 6.90 -15.48 4.55
N ARG A 98 5.64 -15.79 4.26
CA ARG A 98 4.69 -14.82 3.69
C ARG A 98 4.39 -13.68 4.65
N LEU A 99 4.22 -13.98 5.94
CA LEU A 99 4.01 -12.96 6.96
C LEU A 99 5.14 -11.94 6.99
N PHE A 100 6.39 -12.42 7.00
CA PHE A 100 7.55 -11.53 6.99
C PHE A 100 7.71 -10.81 5.64
N ALA A 101 7.44 -11.49 4.54
CA ALA A 101 7.55 -10.89 3.21
C ALA A 101 6.58 -9.72 3.03
N VAL A 102 5.36 -9.82 3.54
CA VAL A 102 4.39 -8.74 3.45
C VAL A 102 4.58 -7.72 4.56
N ASN A 103 4.61 -8.17 5.82
CA ASN A 103 4.55 -7.26 6.97
C ASN A 103 5.87 -6.55 7.26
N VAL A 104 6.99 -7.12 6.86
CA VAL A 104 8.31 -6.54 7.12
C VAL A 104 8.99 -6.11 5.83
N LYS A 105 9.24 -7.05 4.92
CA LYS A 105 9.93 -6.75 3.67
C LYS A 105 9.10 -5.82 2.78
N GLY A 106 7.77 -5.93 2.83
CA GLY A 106 6.88 -5.02 2.09
C GLY A 106 7.07 -3.57 2.50
N VAL A 107 7.21 -3.29 3.79
CA VAL A 107 7.51 -1.95 4.30
C VAL A 107 8.88 -1.48 3.80
N TYR A 108 9.88 -2.33 3.92
CA TYR A 108 11.23 -2.06 3.42
C TYR A 108 11.22 -1.71 1.93
N ASN A 109 10.52 -2.50 1.12
CA ASN A 109 10.42 -2.26 -0.32
C ASN A 109 9.78 -0.89 -0.62
N CYS A 110 8.67 -0.58 0.03
CA CYS A 110 7.94 0.67 -0.22
C CYS A 110 8.73 1.90 0.25
N VAL A 111 9.36 1.83 1.41
CA VAL A 111 10.18 2.93 1.92
C VAL A 111 11.34 3.20 0.97
N ASN A 112 12.02 2.15 0.51
CA ASN A 112 13.11 2.31 -0.46
C ASN A 112 12.64 2.93 -1.77
N ALA A 113 11.48 2.53 -2.27
CA ALA A 113 10.94 3.07 -3.51
C ALA A 113 10.55 4.54 -3.37
N ALA A 114 10.06 4.96 -2.21
CA ALA A 114 9.67 6.35 -1.94
C ALA A 114 10.85 7.24 -1.54
N MET A 115 11.97 6.66 -1.10
CA MET A 115 13.09 7.40 -0.53
C MET A 115 13.63 8.52 -1.44
N PRO A 116 13.82 8.31 -2.74
CA PRO A 116 14.31 9.41 -3.60
C PRO A 116 13.42 10.66 -3.54
N ALA A 117 12.09 10.47 -3.47
CA ALA A 117 11.17 11.61 -3.35
C ALA A 117 11.32 12.31 -2.00
N PHE A 118 11.48 11.54 -0.92
CA PHE A 118 11.63 12.09 0.43
C PHE A 118 12.94 12.87 0.61
N LEU A 119 13.96 12.53 -0.15
CA LEU A 119 15.28 13.17 -0.05
C LEU A 119 15.43 14.41 -0.94
N ARG A 120 14.45 14.71 -1.74
CA ARG A 120 14.46 15.91 -2.61
C ARG A 120 14.12 17.20 -1.88
#